data_44757f5935eb02c079e0a7777c435edc
#
_entry.id   44757f5935eb02c079e0a7777c435edc
#
_cell.length_a   1.000
_cell.length_b   1.000
_cell.length_c   1.000
_cell.angle_alpha   90.00
_cell.angle_beta   90.00
_cell.angle_gamma   90.00
#
_symmetry.space_group_name_H-M   'P 1'
#
loop_
_entity.id
_entity.type
_entity.pdbx_description
1 polymer ?
#
loop_
_entity_poly.entity_id
_entity_poly.type
_entity_poly.pdbx_seq_one_letter_code
_entity_poly.pdbx_strand_id
1 'polypeptide(L)'
;MGERTDRPAHTSAPDRGPGLGPPRCGFVALLGAPNVGKSTFINALVGSKVSIVSRKVQTTRMLVRGIALEGNSQLILIDTPGLFAPKRRLDRAMVAAAWAGAHDADLLALIIDAKRGVDIETTAILDRLPKLRAPKVVILNKIDLLDKPSLLALATDLNAAIAFEATFMVSALTRDGVGDVRAWLAARVPEGPWHYPADQLCDAPLRQLAAEITREKLYDRLHQELPYESTVETDRWTQLKDGSVRIEQTIFVARESQRKIVVGKRGQALKTVGAEARREIAELIEAPVHLFLFVKVREDWANDPERYREMGLEFPQD
;
A
#
# COMPACT_ATOMS: atom_id res chain seq x y z
N MET A 1 20.05 8.33 -49.75
CA MET A 1 20.09 9.05 -48.46
C MET A 1 19.14 8.30 -47.57
N GLY A 2 19.70 7.37 -46.74
CA GLY A 2 18.89 6.43 -45.96
C GLY A 2 18.72 6.96 -44.53
N GLU A 3 17.48 7.08 -44.14
CA GLU A 3 17.09 7.34 -42.73
C GLU A 3 17.42 6.13 -41.86
N ARG A 4 18.30 6.31 -40.90
CA ARG A 4 18.51 5.34 -39.83
C ARG A 4 17.40 5.54 -38.79
N THR A 5 16.50 4.60 -38.70
CA THR A 5 15.57 4.46 -37.58
C THR A 5 16.35 4.01 -36.36
N ASP A 6 16.53 4.91 -35.41
CA ASP A 6 17.02 4.60 -34.05
C ASP A 6 16.00 3.72 -33.34
N ARG A 7 16.33 2.44 -33.17
CA ARG A 7 15.64 1.57 -32.21
C ARG A 7 16.14 1.91 -30.80
N PRO A 8 15.25 2.07 -29.81
CA PRO A 8 15.69 2.24 -28.43
C PRO A 8 16.48 1.01 -27.97
N ALA A 9 17.61 1.24 -27.34
CA ALA A 9 18.50 0.23 -26.80
C ALA A 9 17.73 -0.66 -25.79
N HIS A 10 17.75 -1.97 -26.04
CA HIS A 10 17.37 -2.97 -25.05
C HIS A 10 18.27 -2.79 -23.83
N THR A 11 17.71 -2.38 -22.70
CA THR A 11 18.38 -2.42 -21.42
C THR A 11 18.75 -3.87 -21.14
N SER A 12 20.04 -4.17 -21.14
CA SER A 12 20.60 -5.47 -20.78
C SER A 12 20.13 -5.85 -19.37
N ALA A 13 19.61 -7.07 -19.22
CA ALA A 13 19.29 -7.65 -17.93
C ALA A 13 20.54 -7.57 -17.01
N PRO A 14 20.36 -7.31 -15.69
CA PRO A 14 21.48 -7.24 -14.75
C PRO A 14 22.31 -8.52 -14.76
N ASP A 15 23.63 -8.39 -14.66
CA ASP A 15 24.59 -9.47 -14.62
C ASP A 15 24.25 -10.46 -13.49
N ARG A 16 23.90 -11.68 -13.84
CA ARG A 16 23.38 -12.70 -12.93
C ARG A 16 24.54 -13.59 -12.52
N GLY A 17 24.88 -13.57 -11.22
CA GLY A 17 25.87 -14.48 -10.68
C GLY A 17 25.56 -15.96 -10.99
N PRO A 18 26.55 -16.82 -11.20
CA PRO A 18 26.36 -18.24 -11.53
C PRO A 18 25.70 -18.99 -10.37
N GLY A 19 24.55 -19.63 -10.60
CA GLY A 19 23.90 -20.53 -9.64
C GLY A 19 22.44 -20.27 -9.30
N LEU A 20 21.83 -19.19 -9.80
CA LEU A 20 20.39 -18.94 -9.62
C LEU A 20 19.62 -19.57 -10.79
N GLY A 21 18.54 -20.31 -10.50
CA GLY A 21 17.63 -20.86 -11.50
C GLY A 21 17.00 -19.79 -12.41
N PRO A 22 16.01 -20.14 -13.25
CA PRO A 22 15.35 -19.19 -14.14
C PRO A 22 14.75 -18.04 -13.33
N PRO A 23 14.70 -16.83 -13.90
CA PRO A 23 14.08 -15.69 -13.23
C PRO A 23 12.59 -15.95 -13.01
N ARG A 24 12.08 -15.44 -11.90
CA ARG A 24 10.68 -15.51 -11.52
C ARG A 24 10.14 -14.11 -11.30
N CYS A 25 8.90 -13.88 -11.66
CA CYS A 25 8.21 -12.63 -11.40
C CYS A 25 6.72 -12.88 -11.29
N GLY A 26 6.07 -12.31 -10.28
CA GLY A 26 4.63 -12.48 -10.16
C GLY A 26 3.99 -11.49 -9.21
N PHE A 27 2.68 -11.35 -9.39
CA PHE A 27 1.82 -10.46 -8.63
C PHE A 27 1.23 -11.19 -7.41
N VAL A 28 1.41 -10.60 -6.24
CA VAL A 28 0.87 -11.11 -4.97
C VAL A 28 -0.13 -10.10 -4.43
N ALA A 29 -1.41 -10.43 -4.41
CA ALA A 29 -2.43 -9.57 -3.82
C ALA A 29 -2.54 -9.80 -2.31
N LEU A 30 -2.37 -8.72 -1.54
CA LEU A 30 -2.53 -8.73 -0.09
C LEU A 30 -3.98 -8.40 0.27
N LEU A 31 -4.72 -9.38 0.74
CA LEU A 31 -6.11 -9.25 1.14
C LEU A 31 -6.25 -9.23 2.67
N GLY A 32 -7.33 -8.65 3.16
CA GLY A 32 -7.65 -8.65 4.59
C GLY A 32 -8.50 -7.47 5.01
N ALA A 33 -9.11 -7.56 6.17
CA ALA A 33 -9.91 -6.52 6.78
C ALA A 33 -9.09 -5.23 7.02
N PRO A 34 -9.73 -4.10 7.31
CA PRO A 34 -9.00 -2.89 7.71
C PRO A 34 -8.19 -3.12 9.00
N ASN A 35 -7.00 -2.49 9.07
CA ASN A 35 -6.10 -2.50 10.23
C ASN A 35 -5.49 -3.87 10.61
N VAL A 36 -5.58 -4.88 9.76
CA VAL A 36 -4.88 -6.16 9.99
C VAL A 36 -3.36 -6.06 9.80
N GLY A 37 -2.87 -4.94 9.27
CA GLY A 37 -1.44 -4.67 9.09
C GLY A 37 -0.89 -4.93 7.70
N LYS A 38 -1.72 -4.89 6.62
CA LYS A 38 -1.29 -5.07 5.23
C LYS A 38 -0.14 -4.13 4.84
N SER A 39 -0.34 -2.82 5.01
CA SER A 39 0.69 -1.82 4.66
C SER A 39 1.97 -1.95 5.50
N THR A 40 1.86 -2.34 6.78
CA THR A 40 3.02 -2.64 7.62
C THR A 40 3.77 -3.85 7.09
N PHE A 41 3.02 -4.89 6.68
CA PHE A 41 3.57 -6.12 6.17
C PHE A 41 4.27 -5.92 4.81
N ILE A 42 3.67 -5.15 3.89
CA ILE A 42 4.31 -4.85 2.60
C ILE A 42 5.61 -4.04 2.78
N ASN A 43 5.60 -3.05 3.67
CA ASN A 43 6.81 -2.30 4.01
C ASN A 43 7.91 -3.21 4.60
N ALA A 44 7.52 -4.19 5.41
CA ALA A 44 8.46 -5.15 5.98
C ALA A 44 9.03 -6.12 4.92
N LEU A 45 8.21 -6.58 3.96
CA LEU A 45 8.63 -7.43 2.84
C LEU A 45 9.56 -6.68 1.86
N VAL A 46 9.23 -5.44 1.51
CA VAL A 46 10.05 -4.60 0.61
C VAL A 46 11.33 -4.13 1.31
N GLY A 47 11.28 -3.96 2.63
CA GLY A 47 12.40 -3.45 3.43
C GLY A 47 12.45 -1.92 3.50
N SER A 48 11.52 -1.23 2.84
CA SER A 48 11.39 0.23 2.79
C SER A 48 9.93 0.66 2.89
N LYS A 49 9.69 1.93 3.20
CA LYS A 49 8.34 2.48 3.26
C LYS A 49 7.81 2.78 1.86
N VAL A 50 6.93 1.95 1.36
CA VAL A 50 6.24 2.10 0.07
C VAL A 50 4.73 2.34 0.23
N SER A 51 4.18 2.08 1.42
CA SER A 51 2.79 2.34 1.76
C SER A 51 2.67 3.00 3.13
N ILE A 52 1.69 3.88 3.30
CA ILE A 52 1.44 4.57 4.57
C ILE A 52 0.77 3.65 5.58
N VAL A 53 1.05 3.91 6.86
CA VAL A 53 0.54 3.11 7.97
C VAL A 53 -0.21 4.00 8.96
N SER A 54 -1.45 3.65 9.29
CA SER A 54 -2.21 4.33 10.33
C SER A 54 -3.10 3.35 11.08
N ARG A 55 -3.46 3.69 12.33
CA ARG A 55 -4.43 2.92 13.13
C ARG A 55 -5.87 3.13 12.67
N LYS A 56 -6.13 4.06 11.76
CA LYS A 56 -7.46 4.36 11.24
C LYS A 56 -7.81 3.44 10.07
N VAL A 57 -9.08 3.16 9.91
CA VAL A 57 -9.57 2.41 8.73
C VAL A 57 -9.35 3.23 7.44
N GLN A 58 -9.36 2.59 6.28
CA GLN A 58 -9.19 3.24 4.98
C GLN A 58 -7.88 4.06 4.83
N THR A 59 -6.80 3.58 5.44
CA THR A 59 -5.48 4.22 5.30
C THR A 59 -5.02 4.17 3.85
N THR A 60 -5.02 2.99 3.23
CA THR A 60 -4.71 2.79 1.82
C THR A 60 -5.93 3.09 0.97
N ARG A 61 -5.86 4.09 0.11
CA ARG A 61 -6.94 4.47 -0.83
C ARG A 61 -6.62 4.14 -2.28
N MET A 62 -5.36 3.93 -2.58
CA MET A 62 -4.86 3.65 -3.91
C MET A 62 -4.17 2.29 -3.94
N LEU A 63 -4.14 1.67 -5.10
CA LEU A 63 -3.34 0.47 -5.30
C LEU A 63 -1.87 0.87 -5.41
N VAL A 64 -1.08 0.49 -4.44
CA VAL A 64 0.38 0.65 -4.47
C VAL A 64 0.99 -0.73 -4.72
N ARG A 65 1.92 -0.81 -5.67
CA ARG A 65 2.69 -2.01 -5.90
C ARG A 65 4.07 -1.84 -5.27
N GLY A 66 4.32 -2.59 -4.20
CA GLY A 66 5.65 -2.72 -3.63
C GLY A 66 6.43 -3.80 -4.37
N ILE A 67 7.72 -3.58 -4.58
CA ILE A 67 8.58 -4.49 -5.30
C ILE A 67 9.62 -5.04 -4.33
N ALA A 68 9.63 -6.35 -4.12
CA ALA A 68 10.60 -7.03 -3.30
C ALA A 68 11.37 -8.06 -4.11
N LEU A 69 12.67 -8.18 -3.85
CA LEU A 69 13.54 -9.16 -4.49
C LEU A 69 13.94 -10.23 -3.49
N GLU A 70 13.86 -11.49 -3.90
CA GLU A 70 14.39 -12.62 -3.14
C GLU A 70 15.10 -13.58 -4.10
N GLY A 71 16.41 -13.67 -3.99
CA GLY A 71 17.24 -14.43 -4.94
C GLY A 71 17.02 -13.96 -6.39
N ASN A 72 16.53 -14.85 -7.25
CA ASN A 72 16.23 -14.55 -8.66
C ASN A 72 14.73 -14.27 -8.92
N SER A 73 13.97 -13.99 -7.86
CA SER A 73 12.54 -13.75 -7.92
C SER A 73 12.21 -12.30 -7.61
N GLN A 74 11.32 -11.71 -8.41
CA GLN A 74 10.72 -10.39 -8.18
C GLN A 74 9.27 -10.57 -7.75
N LEU A 75 8.95 -10.13 -6.54
CA LEU A 75 7.59 -10.11 -5.99
C LEU A 75 6.98 -8.74 -6.20
N ILE A 76 5.86 -8.67 -6.90
CA ILE A 76 5.09 -7.44 -7.07
C ILE A 76 3.89 -7.52 -6.11
N LEU A 77 4.03 -6.86 -4.98
CA LEU A 77 3.10 -6.91 -3.86
C LEU A 77 2.02 -5.83 -4.04
N ILE A 78 0.79 -6.22 -4.24
CA ILE A 78 -0.33 -5.27 -4.41
C ILE A 78 -0.91 -4.95 -3.03
N ASP A 79 -0.66 -3.72 -2.52
CA ASP A 79 -1.33 -3.22 -1.32
C ASP A 79 -2.76 -2.85 -1.67
N THR A 80 -3.69 -3.69 -1.28
CA THR A 80 -5.11 -3.45 -1.53
C THR A 80 -5.73 -2.64 -0.38
N PRO A 81 -6.68 -1.74 -0.67
CA PRO A 81 -7.54 -1.21 0.37
C PRO A 81 -8.14 -2.32 1.22
N GLY A 82 -8.33 -2.05 2.52
CA GLY A 82 -8.97 -3.03 3.40
C GLY A 82 -10.35 -3.43 2.87
N LEU A 83 -10.67 -4.72 2.95
CA LEU A 83 -11.96 -5.25 2.56
C LEU A 83 -12.97 -5.11 3.70
N PHE A 84 -14.03 -4.35 3.48
CA PHE A 84 -15.08 -4.03 4.45
C PHE A 84 -16.42 -3.80 3.73
N ALA A 85 -17.51 -3.67 4.47
CA ALA A 85 -18.81 -3.31 3.89
C ALA A 85 -18.79 -1.82 3.47
N PRO A 86 -18.88 -1.50 2.15
CA PRO A 86 -18.76 -0.13 1.67
C PRO A 86 -20.00 0.70 2.00
N LYS A 87 -19.79 1.93 2.46
CA LYS A 87 -20.87 2.89 2.79
C LYS A 87 -20.94 4.06 1.83
N ARG A 88 -19.79 4.52 1.32
CA ARG A 88 -19.65 5.69 0.44
C ARG A 88 -19.27 5.23 -0.98
N ARG A 89 -19.40 6.10 -1.98
CA ARG A 89 -19.00 5.83 -3.35
C ARG A 89 -17.50 5.45 -3.43
N LEU A 90 -16.66 6.21 -2.77
CA LEU A 90 -15.21 5.92 -2.72
C LEU A 90 -14.92 4.54 -2.11
N ASP A 91 -15.66 4.14 -1.07
CA ASP A 91 -15.51 2.81 -0.45
C ASP A 91 -15.83 1.70 -1.45
N ARG A 92 -16.90 1.88 -2.27
CA ARG A 92 -17.25 0.90 -3.32
C ARG A 92 -16.14 0.75 -4.36
N ALA A 93 -15.57 1.87 -4.81
CA ALA A 93 -14.44 1.86 -5.75
C ALA A 93 -13.21 1.14 -5.17
N MET A 94 -12.87 1.45 -3.92
CA MET A 94 -11.74 0.84 -3.22
C MET A 94 -11.90 -0.67 -3.07
N VAL A 95 -13.07 -1.13 -2.63
CA VAL A 95 -13.36 -2.56 -2.47
C VAL A 95 -13.40 -3.27 -3.82
N ALA A 96 -13.97 -2.65 -4.85
CA ALA A 96 -13.97 -3.20 -6.20
C ALA A 96 -12.54 -3.36 -6.76
N ALA A 97 -11.69 -2.34 -6.61
CA ALA A 97 -10.29 -2.38 -7.04
C ALA A 97 -9.48 -3.46 -6.28
N ALA A 98 -9.75 -3.64 -4.97
CA ALA A 98 -9.11 -4.70 -4.19
C ALA A 98 -9.46 -6.11 -4.73
N TRP A 99 -10.72 -6.35 -5.07
CA TRP A 99 -11.13 -7.63 -5.65
C TRP A 99 -10.64 -7.83 -7.09
N ALA A 100 -10.59 -6.77 -7.89
CA ALA A 100 -10.01 -6.83 -9.23
C ALA A 100 -8.53 -7.20 -9.17
N GLY A 101 -7.75 -6.53 -8.31
CA GLY A 101 -6.34 -6.86 -8.10
C GLY A 101 -6.13 -8.29 -7.59
N ALA A 102 -7.06 -8.82 -6.79
CA ALA A 102 -7.02 -10.21 -6.34
C ALA A 102 -7.35 -11.21 -7.46
N HIS A 103 -8.21 -10.84 -8.40
CA HIS A 103 -8.58 -11.68 -9.53
C HIS A 103 -7.40 -11.88 -10.50
N ASP A 104 -6.59 -10.84 -10.68
CA ASP A 104 -5.50 -10.80 -11.65
C ASP A 104 -4.14 -11.22 -11.05
N ALA A 105 -4.09 -11.49 -9.75
CA ALA A 105 -2.85 -11.89 -9.07
C ALA A 105 -2.49 -13.36 -9.30
N ASP A 106 -1.19 -13.65 -9.30
CA ASP A 106 -0.64 -15.01 -9.37
C ASP A 106 -0.76 -15.75 -8.03
N LEU A 107 -0.72 -15.01 -6.91
CA LEU A 107 -0.84 -15.53 -5.54
C LEU A 107 -1.72 -14.61 -4.70
N LEU A 108 -2.47 -15.21 -3.78
CA LEU A 108 -3.31 -14.47 -2.82
C LEU A 108 -2.79 -14.68 -1.40
N ALA A 109 -2.46 -13.59 -0.71
CA ALA A 109 -2.04 -13.60 0.68
C ALA A 109 -3.13 -12.96 1.56
N LEU A 110 -3.90 -13.77 2.27
CA LEU A 110 -4.88 -13.30 3.24
C LEU A 110 -4.19 -12.98 4.55
N ILE A 111 -4.21 -11.71 4.95
CA ILE A 111 -3.65 -11.25 6.23
C ILE A 111 -4.77 -11.09 7.25
N ILE A 112 -4.61 -11.74 8.39
CA ILE A 112 -5.56 -11.70 9.51
C ILE A 112 -4.82 -11.14 10.74
N ASP A 113 -5.48 -10.23 11.45
CA ASP A 113 -5.04 -9.81 12.78
C ASP A 113 -5.33 -10.95 13.76
N ALA A 114 -4.29 -11.66 14.19
CA ALA A 114 -4.44 -12.84 15.02
C ALA A 114 -5.16 -12.53 16.35
N LYS A 115 -5.00 -11.31 16.89
CA LYS A 115 -5.68 -10.89 18.12
C LYS A 115 -7.18 -10.69 17.92
N ARG A 116 -7.62 -10.21 16.73
CA ARG A 116 -9.04 -10.06 16.39
C ARG A 116 -9.69 -11.39 16.01
N GLY A 117 -8.90 -12.31 15.46
CA GLY A 117 -9.39 -13.57 14.94
C GLY A 117 -10.26 -13.39 13.70
N VAL A 118 -11.23 -14.29 13.52
CA VAL A 118 -12.20 -14.25 12.41
C VAL A 118 -13.39 -13.38 12.83
N ASP A 119 -13.39 -12.14 12.38
CA ASP A 119 -14.50 -11.19 12.57
C ASP A 119 -15.44 -11.18 11.34
N ILE A 120 -16.44 -10.30 11.37
CA ILE A 120 -17.47 -10.20 10.31
C ILE A 120 -16.82 -9.87 8.96
N GLU A 121 -15.87 -8.94 8.92
CA GLU A 121 -15.16 -8.58 7.68
C GLU A 121 -14.33 -9.74 7.17
N THR A 122 -13.61 -10.42 8.05
CA THR A 122 -12.80 -11.60 7.71
C THR A 122 -13.68 -12.74 7.19
N THR A 123 -14.83 -13.00 7.82
CA THR A 123 -15.81 -14.00 7.35
C THR A 123 -16.27 -13.70 5.93
N ALA A 124 -16.64 -12.44 5.65
CA ALA A 124 -17.06 -12.03 4.32
C ALA A 124 -15.97 -12.20 3.25
N ILE A 125 -14.70 -12.07 3.64
CA ILE A 125 -13.56 -12.36 2.76
C ILE A 125 -13.43 -13.86 2.52
N LEU A 126 -13.49 -14.67 3.59
CA LEU A 126 -13.39 -16.12 3.51
C LEU A 126 -14.49 -16.72 2.62
N ASP A 127 -15.71 -16.21 2.64
CA ASP A 127 -16.83 -16.65 1.78
C ASP A 127 -16.59 -16.40 0.28
N ARG A 128 -15.80 -15.39 -0.05
CA ARG A 128 -15.50 -15.02 -1.45
C ARG A 128 -14.19 -15.63 -1.96
N LEU A 129 -13.24 -15.89 -1.08
CA LEU A 129 -11.89 -16.35 -1.41
C LEU A 129 -11.88 -17.66 -2.24
N PRO A 130 -12.74 -18.67 -2.00
CA PRO A 130 -12.77 -19.88 -2.80
C PRO A 130 -13.13 -19.69 -4.28
N LYS A 131 -13.78 -18.57 -4.63
CA LYS A 131 -14.16 -18.23 -6.02
C LYS A 131 -12.98 -17.76 -6.85
N LEU A 132 -11.87 -17.39 -6.23
CA LEU A 132 -10.65 -16.99 -6.89
C LEU A 132 -9.78 -18.24 -7.19
N ARG A 133 -9.18 -18.28 -8.38
CA ARG A 133 -8.41 -19.45 -8.85
C ARG A 133 -6.99 -19.51 -8.32
N ALA A 134 -6.37 -18.34 -8.09
CA ALA A 134 -4.98 -18.27 -7.66
C ALA A 134 -4.75 -19.02 -6.35
N PRO A 135 -3.56 -19.64 -6.17
CA PRO A 135 -3.13 -20.26 -4.92
C PRO A 135 -3.22 -19.27 -3.75
N LYS A 136 -3.55 -19.78 -2.57
CA LYS A 136 -3.87 -18.97 -1.39
C LYS A 136 -2.98 -19.32 -0.23
N VAL A 137 -2.45 -18.30 0.43
CA VAL A 137 -1.72 -18.41 1.71
C VAL A 137 -2.43 -17.56 2.76
N VAL A 138 -2.47 -18.03 4.00
CA VAL A 138 -2.94 -17.24 5.13
C VAL A 138 -1.78 -16.81 6.01
N ILE A 139 -1.81 -15.56 6.44
CA ILE A 139 -0.79 -14.91 7.26
C ILE A 139 -1.46 -14.39 8.52
N LEU A 140 -1.20 -15.04 9.64
CA LEU A 140 -1.61 -14.60 10.97
C LEU A 140 -0.63 -13.52 11.43
N ASN A 141 -1.04 -12.27 11.37
CA ASN A 141 -0.21 -11.13 11.74
C ASN A 141 -0.47 -10.70 13.18
N LYS A 142 0.48 -9.95 13.77
CA LYS A 142 0.47 -9.43 15.14
C LYS A 142 0.58 -10.54 16.19
N ILE A 143 1.37 -11.56 15.90
CA ILE A 143 1.59 -12.69 16.83
C ILE A 143 2.25 -12.25 18.15
N ASP A 144 2.91 -11.12 18.16
CA ASP A 144 3.46 -10.45 19.34
C ASP A 144 2.40 -10.10 20.41
N LEU A 145 1.09 -10.16 20.05
CA LEU A 145 -0.03 -9.83 20.91
C LEU A 145 -0.79 -11.06 21.45
N LEU A 146 -0.34 -12.29 21.15
CA LEU A 146 -1.03 -13.54 21.46
C LEU A 146 -0.09 -14.65 21.94
N ASP A 147 -0.63 -15.60 22.69
CA ASP A 147 0.04 -16.82 23.08
C ASP A 147 -0.01 -17.90 21.96
N LYS A 148 0.95 -18.82 21.98
CA LYS A 148 1.07 -19.87 20.95
C LYS A 148 -0.15 -20.80 20.84
N PRO A 149 -0.79 -21.27 21.93
CA PRO A 149 -1.99 -22.11 21.85
C PRO A 149 -3.13 -21.44 21.07
N SER A 150 -3.40 -20.15 21.34
CA SER A 150 -4.44 -19.40 20.64
C SER A 150 -4.15 -19.24 19.14
N LEU A 151 -2.88 -19.04 18.77
CA LEU A 151 -2.46 -18.98 17.37
C LEU A 151 -2.67 -20.31 16.64
N LEU A 152 -2.35 -21.44 17.29
CA LEU A 152 -2.54 -22.77 16.70
C LEU A 152 -4.01 -23.12 16.52
N ALA A 153 -4.86 -22.75 17.47
CA ALA A 153 -6.31 -22.94 17.35
C ALA A 153 -6.87 -22.15 16.17
N LEU A 154 -6.54 -20.85 16.04
CA LEU A 154 -6.97 -20.01 14.92
C LEU A 154 -6.47 -20.55 13.56
N ALA A 155 -5.23 -21.02 13.49
CA ALA A 155 -4.69 -21.64 12.29
C ALA A 155 -5.45 -22.90 11.89
N THR A 156 -5.82 -23.74 12.87
CA THR A 156 -6.59 -24.96 12.64
C THR A 156 -7.98 -24.64 12.09
N ASP A 157 -8.69 -23.69 12.69
CA ASP A 157 -10.04 -23.27 12.25
C ASP A 157 -10.02 -22.73 10.82
N LEU A 158 -9.04 -21.89 10.48
CA LEU A 158 -8.90 -21.34 9.14
C LEU A 158 -8.59 -22.39 8.08
N ASN A 159 -7.69 -23.33 8.38
CA ASN A 159 -7.36 -24.41 7.45
C ASN A 159 -8.50 -25.45 7.31
N ALA A 160 -9.39 -25.55 8.30
CA ALA A 160 -10.61 -26.34 8.17
C ALA A 160 -11.66 -25.66 7.26
N ALA A 161 -11.68 -24.31 7.24
CA ALA A 161 -12.62 -23.54 6.43
C ALA A 161 -12.19 -23.43 4.96
N ILE A 162 -10.90 -23.25 4.69
CA ILE A 162 -10.33 -23.05 3.35
C ILE A 162 -9.01 -23.82 3.21
N ALA A 163 -8.82 -24.46 2.07
CA ALA A 163 -7.54 -25.07 1.71
C ALA A 163 -6.50 -23.99 1.37
N PHE A 164 -5.70 -23.58 2.34
CA PHE A 164 -4.53 -22.74 2.11
C PHE A 164 -3.30 -23.64 1.82
N GLU A 165 -2.43 -23.17 0.90
CA GLU A 165 -1.17 -23.88 0.61
C GLU A 165 -0.17 -23.77 1.75
N ALA A 166 -0.25 -22.69 2.53
CA ALA A 166 0.57 -22.48 3.72
C ALA A 166 -0.13 -21.54 4.70
N THR A 167 0.25 -21.69 5.98
CA THR A 167 -0.15 -20.81 7.07
C THR A 167 1.09 -20.26 7.74
N PHE A 168 1.25 -18.94 7.74
CA PHE A 168 2.36 -18.26 8.40
C PHE A 168 1.90 -17.51 9.63
N MET A 169 2.77 -17.43 10.61
CA MET A 169 2.61 -16.67 11.83
C MET A 169 3.67 -15.57 11.84
N VAL A 170 3.27 -14.30 11.78
CA VAL A 170 4.20 -13.18 11.64
C VAL A 170 3.89 -12.03 12.58
N SER A 171 4.90 -11.25 12.91
CA SER A 171 4.74 -9.89 13.38
C SER A 171 5.35 -8.94 12.34
N ALA A 172 4.51 -8.30 11.54
CA ALA A 172 4.98 -7.30 10.58
C ALA A 172 5.70 -6.12 11.26
N LEU A 173 5.36 -5.82 12.51
CA LEU A 173 5.96 -4.75 13.29
C LEU A 173 7.40 -5.08 13.69
N THR A 174 7.64 -6.29 14.21
CA THR A 174 8.97 -6.75 14.64
C THR A 174 9.75 -7.44 13.52
N ARG A 175 9.10 -7.70 12.37
CA ARG A 175 9.59 -8.45 11.21
C ARG A 175 9.80 -9.95 11.48
N ASP A 176 9.28 -10.48 12.58
CA ASP A 176 9.32 -11.90 12.88
C ASP A 176 8.48 -12.70 11.87
N GLY A 177 9.04 -13.78 11.29
CA GLY A 177 8.41 -14.63 10.29
C GLY A 177 8.24 -14.01 8.89
N VAL A 178 8.55 -12.72 8.67
CA VAL A 178 8.39 -12.05 7.38
C VAL A 178 9.33 -12.62 6.31
N GLY A 179 10.55 -12.97 6.69
CA GLY A 179 11.54 -13.59 5.79
C GLY A 179 11.07 -14.94 5.23
N ASP A 180 10.43 -15.77 6.05
CA ASP A 180 9.90 -17.07 5.64
C ASP A 180 8.78 -16.92 4.61
N VAL A 181 7.88 -15.94 4.82
CA VAL A 181 6.84 -15.61 3.84
C VAL A 181 7.44 -15.13 2.52
N ARG A 182 8.45 -14.26 2.59
CA ARG A 182 9.12 -13.74 1.37
C ARG A 182 9.76 -14.87 0.58
N ALA A 183 10.51 -15.75 1.22
CA ALA A 183 11.14 -16.91 0.59
C ALA A 183 10.09 -17.87 -0.01
N TRP A 184 8.99 -18.11 0.70
CA TRP A 184 7.92 -18.99 0.24
C TRP A 184 7.21 -18.43 -1.00
N LEU A 185 6.90 -17.12 -1.03
CA LEU A 185 6.29 -16.43 -2.17
C LEU A 185 7.24 -16.46 -3.37
N ALA A 186 8.52 -16.15 -3.15
CA ALA A 186 9.54 -16.13 -4.20
C ALA A 186 9.72 -17.47 -4.92
N ALA A 187 9.56 -18.59 -4.20
CA ALA A 187 9.60 -19.92 -4.77
C ALA A 187 8.37 -20.30 -5.61
N ARG A 188 7.27 -19.54 -5.50
CA ARG A 188 5.96 -19.89 -6.09
C ARG A 188 5.45 -18.93 -7.17
N VAL A 189 5.96 -17.72 -7.25
CA VAL A 189 5.66 -16.86 -8.39
C VAL A 189 6.12 -17.50 -9.69
N PRO A 190 5.41 -17.27 -10.81
CA PRO A 190 5.70 -17.93 -12.09
C PRO A 190 7.11 -17.61 -12.60
N GLU A 191 7.66 -18.50 -13.42
CA GLU A 191 8.87 -18.24 -14.17
C GLU A 191 8.58 -17.18 -15.23
N GLY A 192 9.45 -16.18 -15.32
CA GLY A 192 9.30 -15.08 -16.26
C GLY A 192 10.29 -13.94 -16.01
N PRO A 193 10.41 -13.02 -16.95
CA PRO A 193 11.29 -11.86 -16.82
C PRO A 193 10.76 -10.91 -15.73
N TRP A 194 11.66 -10.19 -15.10
CA TRP A 194 11.28 -9.13 -14.16
C TRP A 194 10.58 -7.99 -14.89
N HIS A 195 9.53 -7.44 -14.27
CA HIS A 195 8.75 -6.34 -14.82
C HIS A 195 9.35 -4.97 -14.46
N TYR A 196 10.10 -4.88 -13.37
CA TYR A 196 10.69 -3.63 -12.86
C TYR A 196 12.20 -3.76 -12.71
N PRO A 197 12.95 -2.65 -12.81
CA PRO A 197 14.37 -2.60 -12.46
C PRO A 197 14.63 -3.12 -11.03
N ALA A 198 15.83 -3.66 -10.80
CA ALA A 198 16.19 -4.29 -9.52
C ALA A 198 16.25 -3.29 -8.34
N ASP A 199 16.50 -2.02 -8.63
CA ASP A 199 16.58 -0.92 -7.66
C ASP A 199 15.23 -0.22 -7.44
N GLN A 200 14.18 -0.59 -8.16
CA GLN A 200 12.86 0.00 -7.99
C GLN A 200 12.09 -0.70 -6.86
N LEU A 201 11.69 0.07 -5.84
CA LEU A 201 11.00 -0.43 -4.65
C LEU A 201 9.47 -0.34 -4.73
N CYS A 202 8.94 0.55 -5.59
CA CYS A 202 7.50 0.66 -5.84
C CYS A 202 7.21 1.27 -7.22
N ASP A 203 5.96 1.15 -7.67
CA ASP A 203 5.51 1.74 -8.94
C ASP A 203 4.86 3.12 -8.78
N ALA A 204 4.66 3.58 -7.54
CA ALA A 204 4.06 4.88 -7.28
C ALA A 204 5.06 6.03 -7.55
N PRO A 205 4.63 7.09 -8.26
CA PRO A 205 5.46 8.28 -8.44
C PRO A 205 5.84 8.92 -7.09
N LEU A 206 7.07 9.43 -6.95
CA LEU A 206 7.53 10.09 -5.71
C LEU A 206 6.60 11.23 -5.25
N ARG A 207 6.01 11.97 -6.19
CA ARG A 207 5.03 13.02 -5.89
C ARG A 207 3.81 12.49 -5.14
N GLN A 208 3.37 11.29 -5.50
CA GLN A 208 2.21 10.64 -4.92
C GLN A 208 2.56 10.06 -3.54
N LEU A 209 3.72 9.43 -3.39
CA LEU A 209 4.21 8.96 -2.09
C LEU A 209 4.38 10.11 -1.09
N ALA A 210 4.89 11.25 -1.54
CA ALA A 210 5.01 12.43 -0.69
C ALA A 210 3.63 12.98 -0.23
N ALA A 211 2.61 12.94 -1.10
CA ALA A 211 1.24 13.32 -0.74
C ALA A 211 0.67 12.31 0.29
N GLU A 212 0.90 11.01 0.11
CA GLU A 212 0.47 9.98 1.04
C GLU A 212 1.14 10.10 2.41
N ILE A 213 2.46 10.40 2.47
CA ILE A 213 3.16 10.68 3.73
C ILE A 213 2.51 11.86 4.47
N THR A 214 2.21 12.95 3.77
CA THR A 214 1.53 14.09 4.37
C THR A 214 0.12 13.72 4.85
N ARG A 215 -0.60 12.89 4.09
CA ARG A 215 -1.93 12.37 4.47
C ARG A 215 -1.85 11.46 5.70
N GLU A 216 -0.82 10.65 5.85
CA GLU A 216 -0.58 9.85 7.06
C GLU A 216 -0.45 10.74 8.30
N LYS A 217 0.36 11.82 8.24
CA LYS A 217 0.52 12.74 9.37
C LYS A 217 -0.79 13.48 9.71
N LEU A 218 -1.62 13.75 8.72
CA LEU A 218 -2.97 14.25 8.95
C LEU A 218 -3.84 13.21 9.64
N TYR A 219 -3.82 11.95 9.20
CA TYR A 219 -4.58 10.85 9.78
C TYR A 219 -4.26 10.63 11.25
N ASP A 220 -3.00 10.72 11.64
CA ASP A 220 -2.58 10.53 13.03
C ASP A 220 -3.11 11.62 13.96
N ARG A 221 -3.34 12.83 13.45
CA ARG A 221 -3.74 14.00 14.25
C ARG A 221 -5.21 14.34 14.18
N LEU A 222 -5.87 14.02 13.08
CA LEU A 222 -7.29 14.29 12.90
C LEU A 222 -8.13 13.18 13.55
N HIS A 223 -9.30 13.55 14.09
CA HIS A 223 -10.21 12.63 14.76
C HIS A 223 -11.56 12.56 14.05
N GLN A 224 -12.38 11.59 14.42
CA GLN A 224 -13.71 11.36 13.89
C GLN A 224 -13.71 11.14 12.36
N GLU A 225 -14.60 11.80 11.63
CA GLU A 225 -14.79 11.66 10.18
C GLU A 225 -13.78 12.45 9.33
N LEU A 226 -13.06 13.38 9.94
CA LEU A 226 -12.19 14.33 9.24
C LEU A 226 -11.09 13.66 8.39
N PRO A 227 -10.42 12.58 8.85
CA PRO A 227 -9.47 11.86 8.02
C PRO A 227 -10.08 11.37 6.71
N TYR A 228 -11.31 10.89 6.75
CA TYR A 228 -11.99 10.31 5.59
C TYR A 228 -12.51 11.34 4.60
N GLU A 229 -12.69 12.58 5.07
CA GLU A 229 -13.15 13.73 4.30
C GLU A 229 -12.03 14.68 3.88
N SER A 230 -10.78 14.23 3.94
CA SER A 230 -9.61 14.98 3.48
C SER A 230 -8.76 14.18 2.50
N THR A 231 -8.12 14.88 1.57
CA THR A 231 -7.11 14.33 0.65
C THR A 231 -5.94 15.29 0.51
N VAL A 232 -4.78 14.80 0.05
CA VAL A 232 -3.58 15.61 -0.18
C VAL A 232 -3.12 15.40 -1.61
N GLU A 233 -2.78 16.48 -2.28
CA GLU A 233 -2.24 16.47 -3.63
C GLU A 233 -0.93 17.24 -3.69
N THR A 234 0.00 16.76 -4.51
CA THR A 234 1.24 17.46 -4.79
C THR A 234 1.06 18.32 -6.04
N ASP A 235 0.86 19.63 -5.86
CA ASP A 235 0.66 20.57 -6.96
C ASP A 235 1.96 20.81 -7.74
N ARG A 236 3.07 21.00 -7.02
CA ARG A 236 4.37 21.32 -7.61
C ARG A 236 5.50 20.52 -6.98
N TRP A 237 6.41 20.08 -7.84
CA TRP A 237 7.66 19.43 -7.47
C TRP A 237 8.80 20.03 -8.28
N THR A 238 9.76 20.69 -7.64
CA THR A 238 10.84 21.39 -8.31
C THR A 238 12.16 21.06 -7.65
N GLN A 239 13.08 20.49 -8.41
CA GLN A 239 14.47 20.32 -7.96
C GLN A 239 15.20 21.64 -8.06
N LEU A 240 15.87 22.05 -6.97
CA LEU A 240 16.61 23.29 -6.89
C LEU A 240 18.11 23.06 -7.24
N LYS A 241 18.83 24.14 -7.53
CA LYS A 241 20.23 24.07 -7.95
C LYS A 241 21.18 23.55 -6.87
N ASP A 242 20.80 23.67 -5.61
CA ASP A 242 21.55 23.18 -4.44
C ASP A 242 21.29 21.71 -4.10
N GLY A 243 20.53 20.99 -4.95
CA GLY A 243 20.15 19.61 -4.76
C GLY A 243 18.93 19.41 -3.87
N SER A 244 18.40 20.46 -3.25
CA SER A 244 17.16 20.37 -2.47
C SER A 244 15.92 20.31 -3.36
N VAL A 245 14.78 19.85 -2.80
CA VAL A 245 13.51 19.73 -3.51
C VAL A 245 12.47 20.64 -2.86
N ARG A 246 11.85 21.50 -3.67
CA ARG A 246 10.69 22.30 -3.28
C ARG A 246 9.42 21.56 -3.66
N ILE A 247 8.55 21.32 -2.67
CA ILE A 247 7.28 20.61 -2.81
C ILE A 247 6.17 21.53 -2.31
N GLU A 248 5.14 21.70 -3.14
CA GLU A 248 3.91 22.40 -2.78
C GLU A 248 2.76 21.40 -2.80
N GLN A 249 2.02 21.31 -1.69
CA GLN A 249 0.90 20.39 -1.55
C GLN A 249 -0.35 21.12 -1.09
N THR A 250 -1.50 20.71 -1.62
CA THR A 250 -2.80 21.18 -1.17
C THR A 250 -3.54 20.04 -0.44
N ILE A 251 -3.98 20.37 0.76
CA ILE A 251 -4.89 19.54 1.57
C ILE A 251 -6.30 20.01 1.26
N PHE A 252 -7.10 19.14 0.68
CA PHE A 252 -8.51 19.43 0.41
C PHE A 252 -9.37 18.87 1.53
N VAL A 253 -10.36 19.64 1.94
CA VAL A 253 -11.37 19.30 2.92
C VAL A 253 -12.75 19.69 2.39
N ALA A 254 -13.81 19.03 2.86
CA ALA A 254 -15.15 19.27 2.34
C ALA A 254 -15.81 20.56 2.87
N ARG A 255 -15.38 21.07 4.05
CA ARG A 255 -16.08 22.19 4.71
C ARG A 255 -15.10 23.14 5.40
N GLU A 256 -15.52 24.42 5.56
CA GLU A 256 -14.72 25.46 6.22
C GLU A 256 -14.44 25.14 7.72
N SER A 257 -15.37 24.47 8.40
CA SER A 257 -15.14 24.00 9.78
C SER A 257 -13.97 23.02 9.87
N GLN A 258 -13.86 22.14 8.89
CA GLN A 258 -12.76 21.15 8.80
C GLN A 258 -11.43 21.84 8.49
N ARG A 259 -11.42 22.85 7.60
CA ARG A 259 -10.25 23.67 7.33
C ARG A 259 -9.68 24.30 8.60
N LYS A 260 -10.55 24.87 9.46
CA LYS A 260 -10.14 25.46 10.74
C LYS A 260 -9.48 24.43 11.65
N ILE A 261 -9.98 23.18 11.68
CA ILE A 261 -9.39 22.10 12.48
C ILE A 261 -8.03 21.67 11.91
N VAL A 262 -7.91 21.48 10.59
CA VAL A 262 -6.64 21.09 9.95
C VAL A 262 -5.57 22.16 10.15
N VAL A 263 -5.92 23.45 10.01
CA VAL A 263 -4.99 24.56 10.25
C VAL A 263 -4.63 24.66 11.74
N GLY A 264 -5.62 24.49 12.61
CA GLY A 264 -5.46 24.57 14.05
C GLY A 264 -5.25 26.01 14.56
N LYS A 265 -5.18 26.15 15.89
CA LYS A 265 -4.99 27.45 16.53
C LYS A 265 -3.67 28.09 16.05
N ARG A 266 -3.77 29.26 15.42
CA ARG A 266 -2.63 30.02 14.84
C ARG A 266 -1.77 29.21 13.87
N GLY A 267 -2.34 28.23 13.15
CA GLY A 267 -1.62 27.38 12.20
C GLY A 267 -0.75 26.29 12.80
N GLN A 268 -0.82 26.07 14.12
CA GLN A 268 0.09 25.16 14.82
C GLN A 268 -0.09 23.69 14.40
N ALA A 269 -1.32 23.23 14.16
CA ALA A 269 -1.55 21.85 13.73
C ALA A 269 -0.93 21.59 12.35
N LEU A 270 -1.19 22.47 11.39
CA LEU A 270 -0.63 22.39 10.04
C LEU A 270 0.90 22.47 10.03
N LYS A 271 1.47 23.36 10.86
CA LYS A 271 2.94 23.49 11.01
C LYS A 271 3.57 22.18 11.49
N THR A 272 2.93 21.48 12.43
CA THR A 272 3.47 20.22 12.96
C THR A 272 3.35 19.09 11.92
N VAL A 273 2.20 18.99 11.23
CA VAL A 273 2.05 18.06 10.10
C VAL A 273 3.12 18.29 9.04
N GLY A 274 3.33 19.56 8.66
CA GLY A 274 4.35 19.92 7.67
C GLY A 274 5.78 19.58 8.10
N ALA A 275 6.12 19.77 9.38
CA ALA A 275 7.44 19.44 9.90
C ALA A 275 7.72 17.92 9.89
N GLU A 276 6.73 17.12 10.31
CA GLU A 276 6.84 15.66 10.32
C GLU A 276 6.87 15.08 8.91
N ALA A 277 5.97 15.53 8.03
CA ALA A 277 5.93 15.11 6.64
C ALA A 277 7.22 15.48 5.90
N ARG A 278 7.70 16.72 6.07
CA ARG A 278 8.95 17.17 5.44
C ARG A 278 10.15 16.28 5.81
N ARG A 279 10.28 15.91 7.10
CA ARG A 279 11.37 15.06 7.57
C ARG A 279 11.33 13.70 6.88
N GLU A 280 10.17 13.07 6.88
CA GLU A 280 10.01 11.73 6.32
C GLU A 280 10.12 11.71 4.78
N ILE A 281 9.60 12.75 4.10
CA ILE A 281 9.81 12.89 2.65
C ILE A 281 11.29 13.09 2.34
N ALA A 282 12.02 13.88 3.13
CA ALA A 282 13.46 14.07 2.94
C ALA A 282 14.26 12.76 3.11
N GLU A 283 13.88 11.93 4.07
CA GLU A 283 14.45 10.58 4.26
C GLU A 283 14.14 9.67 3.06
N LEU A 284 12.90 9.73 2.54
CA LEU A 284 12.49 8.91 1.39
C LEU A 284 13.25 9.24 0.11
N ILE A 285 13.47 10.53 -0.17
CA ILE A 285 14.13 10.99 -1.42
C ILE A 285 15.62 11.24 -1.27
N GLU A 286 16.16 11.00 -0.07
CA GLU A 286 17.58 11.22 0.29
C GLU A 286 18.09 12.63 -0.05
N ALA A 287 17.23 13.65 0.06
CA ALA A 287 17.53 15.04 -0.26
C ALA A 287 16.83 16.02 0.70
N PRO A 288 17.39 17.21 0.92
CA PRO A 288 16.71 18.27 1.68
C PRO A 288 15.40 18.68 1.01
N VAL A 289 14.34 18.87 1.82
CA VAL A 289 12.99 19.20 1.33
C VAL A 289 12.51 20.53 1.90
N HIS A 290 11.95 21.36 1.02
CA HIS A 290 11.16 22.55 1.34
C HIS A 290 9.70 22.26 1.07
N LEU A 291 8.92 21.91 2.11
CA LEU A 291 7.51 21.55 2.01
C LEU A 291 6.60 22.74 2.35
N PHE A 292 5.70 23.08 1.43
CA PHE A 292 4.67 24.10 1.58
C PHE A 292 3.30 23.45 1.53
N LEU A 293 2.50 23.65 2.58
CA LEU A 293 1.16 23.09 2.70
C LEU A 293 0.10 24.19 2.62
N PHE A 294 -0.88 23.98 1.75
CA PHE A 294 -2.06 24.80 1.59
C PHE A 294 -3.30 24.00 2.00
N VAL A 295 -4.32 24.67 2.54
CA VAL A 295 -5.59 24.02 2.90
C VAL A 295 -6.71 24.73 2.13
N LYS A 296 -7.42 23.98 1.28
CA LYS A 296 -8.53 24.47 0.47
C LYS A 296 -9.80 23.70 0.79
N VAL A 297 -10.92 24.42 0.79
CA VAL A 297 -12.24 23.81 0.85
C VAL A 297 -12.68 23.47 -0.57
N ARG A 298 -13.06 22.22 -0.79
CA ARG A 298 -13.67 21.75 -2.03
C ARG A 298 -14.79 20.79 -1.65
N GLU A 299 -16.00 21.30 -1.69
CA GLU A 299 -17.20 20.48 -1.56
C GLU A 299 -17.17 19.38 -2.63
N ASP A 300 -17.70 18.24 -2.38
CA ASP A 300 -17.79 17.12 -3.34
C ASP A 300 -16.46 16.58 -3.95
N TRP A 301 -15.29 16.88 -3.37
CA TRP A 301 -14.03 16.34 -3.89
C TRP A 301 -14.04 14.80 -4.02
N ALA A 302 -14.81 14.13 -3.15
CA ALA A 302 -14.96 12.67 -3.16
C ALA A 302 -15.86 12.14 -4.29
N ASN A 303 -16.50 13.02 -5.06
CA ASN A 303 -17.34 12.69 -6.21
C ASN A 303 -16.71 13.14 -7.55
N ASP A 304 -15.45 13.59 -7.54
CA ASP A 304 -14.74 14.04 -8.73
C ASP A 304 -14.08 12.84 -9.45
N PRO A 305 -14.53 12.47 -10.67
CA PRO A 305 -13.99 11.30 -11.39
C PRO A 305 -12.48 11.38 -11.69
N GLU A 306 -11.90 12.59 -11.80
CA GLU A 306 -10.49 12.78 -12.07
C GLU A 306 -9.64 12.26 -10.89
N ARG A 307 -10.11 12.47 -9.67
CA ARG A 307 -9.45 11.97 -8.46
C ARG A 307 -9.46 10.45 -8.34
N TYR A 308 -10.53 9.80 -8.80
CA TYR A 308 -10.54 8.33 -8.85
C TYR A 308 -9.46 7.82 -9.80
N ARG A 309 -9.31 8.46 -10.96
CA ARG A 309 -8.24 8.11 -11.92
C ARG A 309 -6.83 8.33 -11.33
N GLU A 310 -6.62 9.43 -10.59
CA GLU A 310 -5.35 9.70 -9.91
C GLU A 310 -5.03 8.66 -8.82
N MET A 311 -6.06 8.10 -8.16
CA MET A 311 -5.92 7.01 -7.19
C MET A 311 -5.82 5.63 -7.85
N GLY A 312 -5.90 5.52 -9.18
CA GLY A 312 -5.97 4.24 -9.88
C GLY A 312 -7.29 3.50 -9.67
N LEU A 313 -8.38 4.22 -9.34
CA LEU A 313 -9.70 3.68 -9.08
C LEU A 313 -10.66 3.97 -10.24
N GLU A 314 -11.55 3.03 -10.53
CA GLU A 314 -12.67 3.28 -11.43
C GLU A 314 -13.76 4.08 -10.70
N PHE A 315 -14.32 5.06 -11.40
CA PHE A 315 -15.45 5.83 -10.86
C PHE A 315 -16.72 4.97 -10.92
N PRO A 316 -17.37 4.61 -9.80
CA PRO A 316 -18.57 3.79 -9.81
C PRO A 316 -19.71 4.51 -10.52
N GLN A 317 -20.29 3.86 -11.52
CA GLN A 317 -21.58 4.26 -12.08
C GLN A 317 -22.67 3.84 -11.10
N ASP A 318 -23.62 4.74 -10.81
CA ASP A 318 -24.73 4.49 -9.88
C ASP A 318 -25.67 3.39 -10.38
#